data_42d43f4d3c99ff5f2421436a6ebb4b2e
#
_entry.id   42d43f4d3c99ff5f2421436a6ebb4b2e
#
_cell.length_a   1.000
_cell.length_b   1.000
_cell.length_c   1.000
_cell.angle_alpha   90.00
_cell.angle_beta   90.00
_cell.angle_gamma   90.00
#
_symmetry.space_group_name_H-M   'P 1'
#
loop_
_entity.id
_entity.type
_entity.pdbx_description
1 polymer ?
#
loop_
_entity_poly.entity_id
_entity_poly.type
_entity_poly.pdbx_seq_one_letter_code
_entity_poly.pdbx_strand_id
1 'polypeptide(L)'
;MQFTTTLLTALLSATALAAPAVPDWTIVGMKRTCNKADTSCTWDFKIDTHLAPPTPCSFTVTGNPASQTDVANKQCGPYQVGAGWDGSFGPGQGFTVLSVVDHTKKLIVWPGYTDKELGTTGKVVSPDKSYAPASIA
;
A
#
# COMPACT_ATOMS: atom_id res chain seq x y z
N MET A 1 -8.93 -55.99 -40.32
CA MET A 1 -9.14 -54.54 -40.52
C MET A 1 -9.09 -53.84 -39.22
N GLN A 2 -7.99 -53.23 -38.97
CA GLN A 2 -7.85 -52.50 -37.77
C GLN A 2 -8.08 -51.04 -38.02
N PHE A 3 -9.11 -50.55 -37.39
CA PHE A 3 -9.33 -49.11 -37.36
C PHE A 3 -8.56 -48.57 -36.20
N THR A 4 -7.39 -48.07 -36.45
CA THR A 4 -6.75 -47.18 -35.48
C THR A 4 -7.50 -45.89 -35.53
N THR A 5 -8.52 -45.79 -34.71
CA THR A 5 -8.99 -44.50 -34.28
C THR A 5 -7.89 -43.92 -33.42
N THR A 6 -6.98 -43.21 -34.02
CA THR A 6 -6.22 -42.26 -33.28
C THR A 6 -7.22 -41.27 -32.70
N LEU A 7 -7.62 -41.55 -31.46
CA LEU A 7 -8.19 -40.49 -30.66
C LEU A 7 -7.10 -39.45 -30.55
N LEU A 8 -7.18 -38.46 -31.42
CA LEU A 8 -6.57 -37.17 -31.12
C LEU A 8 -7.40 -36.62 -29.99
N THR A 9 -7.08 -36.99 -28.78
CA THR A 9 -7.36 -36.16 -27.67
C THR A 9 -6.52 -34.93 -27.88
N ALA A 10 -7.08 -33.97 -28.61
CA ALA A 10 -6.65 -32.61 -28.46
C ALA A 10 -6.80 -32.33 -26.97
N LEU A 11 -5.75 -32.52 -26.23
CA LEU A 11 -5.60 -31.85 -24.97
C LEU A 11 -5.66 -30.38 -25.29
N LEU A 12 -6.87 -29.88 -25.36
CA LEU A 12 -7.11 -28.51 -25.04
C LEU A 12 -6.70 -28.38 -23.58
N SER A 13 -5.40 -28.31 -23.37
CA SER A 13 -4.92 -27.60 -22.22
C SER A 13 -5.50 -26.22 -22.43
N ALA A 14 -6.66 -25.99 -21.81
CA ALA A 14 -7.09 -24.64 -21.54
C ALA A 14 -5.97 -24.07 -20.69
N THR A 15 -4.95 -23.55 -21.34
CA THR A 15 -4.15 -22.52 -20.73
C THR A 15 -5.17 -21.45 -20.43
N ALA A 16 -5.69 -21.49 -19.20
CA ALA A 16 -6.31 -20.32 -18.66
C ALA A 16 -5.28 -19.24 -18.87
N LEU A 17 -5.49 -18.40 -19.88
CA LEU A 17 -4.77 -17.15 -19.98
C LEU A 17 -5.20 -16.37 -18.76
N ALA A 18 -4.53 -16.67 -17.64
CA ALA A 18 -4.61 -15.80 -16.49
C ALA A 18 -4.26 -14.42 -17.02
N ALA A 19 -5.17 -13.48 -16.89
CA ALA A 19 -4.85 -12.08 -17.10
C ALA A 19 -3.54 -11.81 -16.36
N PRO A 20 -2.57 -11.09 -16.95
CA PRO A 20 -1.31 -10.81 -16.27
C PRO A 20 -1.63 -10.27 -14.89
N ALA A 21 -1.12 -10.97 -13.88
CA ALA A 21 -1.33 -10.56 -12.50
C ALA A 21 -0.81 -9.13 -12.35
N VAL A 22 -1.61 -8.27 -11.72
CA VAL A 22 -1.17 -6.92 -11.36
C VAL A 22 -0.04 -7.09 -10.34
N PRO A 23 1.15 -6.50 -10.56
CA PRO A 23 2.24 -6.60 -9.61
C PRO A 23 1.85 -6.01 -8.25
N ASP A 24 2.46 -6.52 -7.19
CA ASP A 24 2.36 -5.91 -5.88
C ASP A 24 2.85 -4.47 -5.91
N TRP A 25 2.23 -3.63 -5.11
CA TRP A 25 2.72 -2.28 -4.87
C TRP A 25 3.63 -2.30 -3.65
N THR A 26 4.79 -1.68 -3.79
CA THR A 26 5.76 -1.54 -2.70
C THR A 26 5.72 -0.11 -2.17
N ILE A 27 5.59 0.03 -0.86
CA ILE A 27 5.75 1.32 -0.19
C ILE A 27 7.20 1.45 0.21
N VAL A 28 7.90 2.35 -0.47
CA VAL A 28 9.36 2.49 -0.38
C VAL A 28 9.71 3.59 0.61
N GLY A 29 10.59 3.29 1.55
CA GLY A 29 11.21 4.28 2.41
C GLY A 29 10.26 4.98 3.37
N MET A 30 9.22 4.30 3.85
CA MET A 30 8.26 4.91 4.78
C MET A 30 8.94 5.48 6.01
N LYS A 31 8.69 6.75 6.28
CA LYS A 31 9.11 7.41 7.51
C LYS A 31 8.08 8.44 7.96
N ARG A 32 8.02 8.62 9.25
CA ARG A 32 7.21 9.65 9.90
C ARG A 32 8.10 10.48 10.80
N THR A 33 8.16 11.77 10.56
CA THR A 33 8.94 12.71 11.36
C THR A 33 8.00 13.69 12.04
N CYS A 34 7.98 13.67 13.37
CA CYS A 34 7.14 14.57 14.15
C CYS A 34 8.01 15.58 14.89
N ASN A 35 7.45 16.77 15.14
CA ASN A 35 8.13 17.73 16.02
C ASN A 35 8.14 17.20 17.45
N LYS A 36 8.96 17.80 18.31
CA LYS A 36 9.15 17.32 19.68
C LYS A 36 7.86 17.30 20.49
N ALA A 37 6.95 18.24 20.25
CA ALA A 37 5.67 18.34 20.92
C ALA A 37 4.61 17.37 20.36
N ASP A 38 4.91 16.66 19.28
CA ASP A 38 3.95 15.80 18.56
C ASP A 38 2.66 16.56 18.19
N THR A 39 2.82 17.75 17.65
CA THR A 39 1.73 18.57 17.13
C THR A 39 1.75 18.67 15.62
N SER A 40 2.83 18.22 14.97
CA SER A 40 2.98 18.19 13.52
C SER A 40 3.85 16.98 13.15
N CYS A 41 3.36 16.18 12.22
CA CYS A 41 4.08 15.04 11.67
C CYS A 41 4.13 15.13 10.15
N THR A 42 5.29 14.83 9.57
CA THR A 42 5.45 14.69 8.14
C THR A 42 5.65 13.23 7.78
N TRP A 43 4.85 12.75 6.86
CA TRP A 43 4.94 11.42 6.30
C TRP A 43 5.64 11.49 4.96
N ASP A 44 6.62 10.63 4.73
CA ASP A 44 7.37 10.55 3.49
C ASP A 44 7.51 9.10 3.05
N PHE A 45 7.18 8.83 1.80
CA PHE A 45 7.36 7.52 1.20
C PHE A 45 7.27 7.64 -0.32
N LYS A 46 7.53 6.54 -1.01
CA LYS A 46 7.29 6.42 -2.45
C LYS A 46 6.37 5.25 -2.71
N ILE A 47 5.55 5.38 -3.74
CA ILE A 47 4.63 4.33 -4.18
C ILE A 47 5.23 3.74 -5.45
N ASP A 48 5.62 2.47 -5.39
CA ASP A 48 6.20 1.73 -6.50
C ASP A 48 5.26 0.62 -6.94
N THR A 49 4.64 0.80 -8.09
CA THR A 49 3.75 -0.21 -8.69
C THR A 49 4.51 -1.21 -9.53
N HIS A 50 5.83 -1.03 -9.73
CA HIS A 50 6.67 -1.81 -10.63
C HIS A 50 6.31 -1.71 -12.12
N LEU A 51 5.38 -0.82 -12.46
CA LEU A 51 4.97 -0.56 -13.86
C LEU A 51 5.40 0.83 -14.34
N ALA A 52 5.89 1.67 -13.44
CA ALA A 52 6.31 3.02 -13.69
C ALA A 52 7.36 3.42 -12.64
N PRO A 53 8.11 4.51 -12.84
CA PRO A 53 8.99 5.02 -11.78
C PRO A 53 8.22 5.30 -10.49
N PRO A 54 8.83 5.04 -9.32
CA PRO A 54 8.16 5.28 -8.04
C PRO A 54 7.69 6.74 -7.90
N THR A 55 6.49 6.91 -7.37
CA THR A 55 5.89 8.23 -7.14
C THR A 55 6.15 8.67 -5.71
N PRO A 56 6.83 9.81 -5.51
CA PRO A 56 7.03 10.34 -4.15
C PRO A 56 5.71 10.85 -3.58
N CYS A 57 5.54 10.63 -2.28
CA CYS A 57 4.40 11.10 -1.52
C CYS A 57 4.91 11.70 -0.21
N SER A 58 4.57 12.95 0.03
CA SER A 58 4.91 13.64 1.27
C SER A 58 3.77 14.54 1.68
N PHE A 59 3.37 14.44 2.94
CA PHE A 59 2.35 15.32 3.49
C PHE A 59 2.56 15.53 4.98
N THR A 60 2.06 16.65 5.48
CA THR A 60 2.13 17.02 6.88
C THR A 60 0.73 16.98 7.49
N VAL A 61 0.64 16.41 8.68
CA VAL A 61 -0.58 16.38 9.48
C VAL A 61 -0.34 17.12 10.79
N THR A 62 -1.32 17.91 11.20
CA THR A 62 -1.31 18.60 12.48
C THR A 62 -2.39 18.05 13.38
N GLY A 63 -2.10 17.97 14.67
CA GLY A 63 -3.01 17.44 15.66
C GLY A 63 -2.33 17.36 17.03
N ASN A 64 -3.03 16.88 18.01
CA ASN A 64 -2.49 16.71 19.36
C ASN A 64 -3.05 15.42 19.99
N PRO A 65 -2.29 14.30 19.89
CA PRO A 65 -0.98 14.15 19.22
C PRO A 65 -1.13 13.96 17.69
N ALA A 66 -0.25 14.58 16.93
CA ALA A 66 -0.25 14.48 15.47
C ALA A 66 0.03 13.07 14.96
N SER A 67 0.83 12.30 15.70
CA SER A 67 1.13 10.90 15.39
C SER A 67 -0.09 9.97 15.49
N GLN A 68 -1.17 10.44 16.08
CA GLN A 68 -2.43 9.69 16.24
C GLN A 68 -3.59 10.38 15.53
N THR A 69 -3.31 11.24 14.58
CA THR A 69 -4.32 12.02 13.87
C THR A 69 -4.59 11.41 12.49
N ASP A 70 -5.87 11.25 12.18
CA ASP A 70 -6.29 10.77 10.87
C ASP A 70 -5.97 11.79 9.78
N VAL A 71 -5.73 11.29 8.59
CA VAL A 71 -5.41 12.10 7.40
C VAL A 71 -6.42 11.78 6.31
N ALA A 72 -7.04 12.81 5.77
CA ALA A 72 -7.97 12.67 4.66
C ALA A 72 -7.37 13.22 3.36
N ASN A 73 -7.52 12.46 2.30
CA ASN A 73 -7.44 12.90 0.90
C ASN A 73 -6.21 13.75 0.53
N LYS A 74 -5.03 13.19 0.68
CA LYS A 74 -3.80 13.80 0.15
C LYS A 74 -3.53 13.26 -1.25
N GLN A 75 -3.26 14.16 -2.19
CA GLN A 75 -2.97 13.77 -3.57
C GLN A 75 -1.46 13.62 -3.76
N CYS A 76 -1.03 12.45 -4.25
CA CYS A 76 0.36 12.14 -4.58
C CYS A 76 0.39 11.59 -6.01
N GLY A 77 0.69 12.46 -6.98
CA GLY A 77 0.60 12.07 -8.38
C GLY A 77 -0.80 11.55 -8.73
N PRO A 78 -0.92 10.34 -9.30
CA PRO A 78 -2.22 9.74 -9.61
C PRO A 78 -2.90 9.11 -8.38
N TYR A 79 -2.26 9.12 -7.22
CA TYR A 79 -2.76 8.43 -6.02
C TYR A 79 -3.40 9.40 -5.05
N GLN A 80 -4.51 8.96 -4.46
CA GLN A 80 -5.14 9.61 -3.33
C GLN A 80 -4.81 8.82 -2.07
N VAL A 81 -4.26 9.49 -1.06
CA VAL A 81 -3.79 8.87 0.17
C VAL A 81 -4.56 9.37 1.36
N GLY A 82 -5.04 8.44 2.17
CA GLY A 82 -5.60 8.71 3.49
C GLY A 82 -4.89 7.87 4.53
N ALA A 83 -5.12 8.17 5.80
CA ALA A 83 -4.59 7.39 6.91
C ALA A 83 -5.54 7.44 8.10
N GLY A 84 -5.68 6.32 8.79
CA GLY A 84 -6.45 6.20 10.01
C GLY A 84 -5.64 5.57 11.11
N TRP A 85 -5.54 6.24 12.25
CA TRP A 85 -4.88 5.69 13.43
C TRP A 85 -5.88 4.92 14.29
N ASP A 86 -5.44 3.79 14.82
CA ASP A 86 -6.26 2.91 15.67
C ASP A 86 -5.49 2.61 16.97
N GLY A 87 -6.09 2.97 18.08
CA GLY A 87 -5.56 2.69 19.41
C GLY A 87 -6.38 1.70 20.22
N SER A 88 -7.28 0.95 19.57
CA SER A 88 -8.23 0.07 20.26
C SER A 88 -7.60 -1.09 21.01
N PHE A 89 -6.35 -1.47 20.67
CA PHE A 89 -5.62 -2.53 21.36
C PHE A 89 -4.93 -2.08 22.64
N GLY A 90 -5.06 -0.82 23.01
CA GLY A 90 -4.54 -0.28 24.25
C GLY A 90 -3.26 0.56 24.10
N PRO A 91 -2.76 1.15 25.21
CA PRO A 91 -1.56 1.98 25.18
C PRO A 91 -0.34 1.24 24.63
N GLY A 92 0.42 1.91 23.77
CA GLY A 92 1.61 1.34 23.14
C GLY A 92 1.34 0.33 22.04
N GLN A 93 0.08 0.05 21.71
CA GLN A 93 -0.33 -0.90 20.67
C GLN A 93 -0.98 -0.22 19.47
N GLY A 94 -0.83 1.08 19.34
CA GLY A 94 -1.38 1.86 18.24
C GLY A 94 -0.77 1.50 16.89
N PHE A 95 -1.56 1.66 15.86
CA PHE A 95 -1.11 1.48 14.49
C PHE A 95 -1.89 2.40 13.54
N THR A 96 -1.31 2.66 12.38
CA THR A 96 -1.94 3.44 11.32
C THR A 96 -2.09 2.60 10.09
N VAL A 97 -3.27 2.63 9.49
CA VAL A 97 -3.54 2.03 8.19
C VAL A 97 -3.73 3.15 7.19
N LEU A 98 -2.94 3.13 6.13
CA LEU A 98 -3.10 4.04 5.01
C LEU A 98 -4.06 3.44 3.99
N SER A 99 -4.68 4.30 3.20
CA SER A 99 -5.32 3.91 1.95
C SER A 99 -4.60 4.62 0.82
N VAL A 100 -4.14 3.86 -0.15
CA VAL A 100 -3.48 4.39 -1.35
C VAL A 100 -4.29 3.94 -2.55
N VAL A 101 -4.94 4.89 -3.20
CA VAL A 101 -5.95 4.64 -4.23
C VAL A 101 -5.52 5.24 -5.56
N ASP A 102 -5.55 4.43 -6.61
CA ASP A 102 -5.50 4.91 -7.99
C ASP A 102 -6.92 4.82 -8.57
N HIS A 103 -7.58 5.97 -8.64
CA HIS A 103 -8.97 6.03 -9.13
C HIS A 103 -9.10 5.74 -10.63
N THR A 104 -8.06 6.00 -11.40
CA THR A 104 -8.06 5.72 -12.85
C THR A 104 -8.01 4.23 -13.11
N LYS A 105 -7.14 3.51 -12.40
CA LYS A 105 -7.00 2.06 -12.51
C LYS A 105 -7.96 1.31 -11.61
N LYS A 106 -8.65 2.00 -10.70
CA LYS A 106 -9.57 1.42 -9.69
C LYS A 106 -8.90 0.36 -8.83
N LEU A 107 -7.73 0.70 -8.32
CA LEU A 107 -6.93 -0.16 -7.45
C LEU A 107 -6.63 0.53 -6.14
N ILE A 108 -6.53 -0.25 -5.07
CA ILE A 108 -6.24 0.22 -3.72
C ILE A 108 -5.32 -0.75 -2.97
N VAL A 109 -4.43 -0.20 -2.17
CA VAL A 109 -3.70 -0.95 -1.13
C VAL A 109 -3.91 -0.27 0.22
N TRP A 110 -3.78 -1.06 1.30
CA TRP A 110 -3.92 -0.58 2.68
C TRP A 110 -2.64 -0.85 3.47
N PRO A 111 -1.59 -0.03 3.31
CA PRO A 111 -0.37 -0.20 4.08
C PRO A 111 -0.59 0.03 5.58
N GLY A 112 -0.17 -0.92 6.39
CA GLY A 112 -0.31 -0.86 7.85
C GLY A 112 1.04 -0.76 8.53
N TYR A 113 1.13 0.14 9.52
CA TYR A 113 2.34 0.38 10.29
C TYR A 113 2.02 0.58 11.75
N THR A 114 2.73 -0.13 12.62
CA THR A 114 2.61 0.12 14.05
C THR A 114 3.33 1.41 14.44
N ASP A 115 2.90 2.02 15.54
CA ASP A 115 3.59 3.19 16.07
C ASP A 115 5.04 2.87 16.49
N LYS A 116 5.28 1.64 16.89
CA LYS A 116 6.64 1.16 17.21
C LYS A 116 7.55 1.15 15.98
N GLU A 117 7.04 0.72 14.83
CA GLU A 117 7.80 0.72 13.57
C GLU A 117 8.10 2.13 13.10
N LEU A 118 7.09 3.00 13.15
CA LEU A 118 7.19 4.35 12.63
C LEU A 118 8.03 5.26 13.51
N GLY A 119 7.79 5.23 14.82
CA GLY A 119 8.35 6.23 15.70
C GLY A 119 7.96 7.65 15.32
N THR A 120 8.74 8.62 15.76
CA THR A 120 8.51 10.05 15.48
C THR A 120 9.76 10.77 14.99
N THR A 121 10.88 10.06 14.83
CA THR A 121 12.19 10.66 14.57
C THR A 121 12.61 10.62 13.10
N GLY A 122 11.75 10.13 12.21
CA GLY A 122 12.09 9.97 10.79
C GLY A 122 12.92 8.74 10.49
N LYS A 123 12.87 7.74 11.37
CA LYS A 123 13.48 6.44 11.10
C LYS A 123 12.74 5.76 9.96
N VAL A 124 13.48 5.34 8.94
CA VAL A 124 12.90 4.60 7.81
C VAL A 124 12.49 3.21 8.25
N VAL A 125 11.26 2.82 7.95
CA VAL A 125 10.77 1.45 8.19
C VAL A 125 11.46 0.51 7.21
N SER A 126 12.09 -0.53 7.72
CA SER A 126 12.82 -1.51 6.91
C SER A 126 12.51 -2.93 7.40
N PRO A 127 12.30 -3.88 6.47
CA PRO A 127 12.26 -3.70 5.01
C PRO A 127 11.02 -2.97 4.51
N ASP A 128 11.05 -2.54 3.25
CA ASP A 128 9.87 -1.98 2.59
C ASP A 128 8.75 -3.02 2.54
N LYS A 129 7.51 -2.55 2.67
CA LYS A 129 6.34 -3.44 2.65
C LYS A 129 5.67 -3.44 1.28
N SER A 130 5.24 -4.62 0.84
CA SER A 130 4.55 -4.81 -0.43
C SER A 130 3.15 -5.37 -0.22
N TYR A 131 2.22 -4.97 -1.09
CA TYR A 131 0.80 -5.31 -0.97
C TYR A 131 0.23 -5.63 -2.34
N ALA A 132 -0.57 -6.69 -2.40
CA ALA A 132 -1.36 -6.97 -3.60
C ALA A 132 -2.50 -5.96 -3.71
N PRO A 133 -2.59 -5.18 -4.81
CA PRO A 133 -3.68 -4.23 -4.95
C PRO A 133 -5.02 -4.94 -5.14
N ALA A 134 -6.06 -4.40 -4.50
CA ALA A 134 -7.42 -4.85 -4.65
C ALA A 134 -8.19 -3.95 -5.60
N SER A 135 -9.21 -4.51 -6.24
CA SER A 135 -10.11 -3.74 -7.11
C SER A 135 -11.16 -3.01 -6.26
N ILE A 136 -11.42 -1.75 -6.63
CA ILE A 136 -12.47 -0.92 -6.05
C ILE A 136 -13.62 -0.69 -7.02
N ALA A 137 -13.85 -1.64 -7.89
CA ALA A 137 -14.88 -1.51 -8.94
C ALA A 137 -16.26 -1.11 -8.40
#